data_7de5fae507289ff2ead4607c7de3e294
#
_entry.id   7de5fae507289ff2ead4607c7de3e294
#
_cell.length_a   1.000
_cell.length_b   1.000
_cell.length_c   1.000
_cell.angle_alpha   90.00
_cell.angle_beta   90.00
_cell.angle_gamma   90.00
#
_symmetry.space_group_name_H-M   'P 1'
#
loop_
_entity.id
_entity.type
_entity.pdbx_description
1 polymer ?
#
loop_
_entity_poly.entity_id
_entity_poly.type
_entity_poly.pdbx_seq_one_letter_code
_entity_poly.pdbx_strand_id
1 'polypeptide(L)'
;MGGEHCPKLARLMEVWLQSLLNALALPEYGLSTVFTVAFVSATLLPMGSEPAVFGLIKLSPHLFWPTILVATAGNTLGGMVSWWMGLGAHKAIDKYRHSSTHLRALEWLEQLGPKACFLSFLPIIGDPLCAVAGWLKMPLLPCAGYMAAGKFTRYLVMTTALLYLWPNG
;
A
#
# COMPACT_ATOMS: atom_id res chain seq x y z
N MET A 1 -9.01 -0.03 37.42
CA MET A 1 -9.99 -0.20 36.34
C MET A 1 -9.29 0.17 35.05
N GLY A 2 -8.79 -0.80 34.28
CA GLY A 2 -8.00 -0.52 33.06
C GLY A 2 -7.41 -1.82 32.47
N GLY A 3 -8.23 -2.71 31.93
CA GLY A 3 -7.68 -3.98 31.45
C GLY A 3 -8.53 -4.74 30.43
N GLU A 4 -9.64 -4.19 29.93
CA GLU A 4 -10.58 -4.97 29.12
C GLU A 4 -10.61 -4.65 27.62
N HIS A 5 -9.84 -3.69 27.15
CA HIS A 5 -9.84 -3.34 25.72
C HIS A 5 -8.83 -4.10 24.86
N CYS A 6 -7.81 -4.74 25.47
CA CYS A 6 -6.78 -5.48 24.71
C CYS A 6 -7.26 -6.82 24.10
N PRO A 7 -8.11 -7.65 24.76
CA PRO A 7 -8.47 -8.95 24.20
C PRO A 7 -9.46 -8.89 23.02
N LYS A 8 -10.24 -7.82 22.88
CA LYS A 8 -11.19 -7.69 21.76
C LYS A 8 -10.49 -7.35 20.45
N LEU A 9 -9.51 -6.45 20.49
CA LEU A 9 -8.69 -6.09 19.32
C LEU A 9 -7.82 -7.26 18.84
N ALA A 10 -7.18 -7.97 19.75
CA ALA A 10 -6.41 -9.17 19.44
C ALA A 10 -7.29 -10.24 18.79
N ARG A 11 -8.47 -10.50 19.34
CA ARG A 11 -9.42 -11.47 18.81
C ARG A 11 -9.99 -11.06 17.45
N LEU A 12 -10.26 -9.78 17.23
CA LEU A 12 -10.66 -9.26 15.93
C LEU A 12 -9.54 -9.43 14.87
N MET A 13 -8.30 -9.16 15.26
CA MET A 13 -7.13 -9.39 14.38
C MET A 13 -6.97 -10.87 14.05
N GLU A 14 -7.11 -11.77 15.01
CA GLU A 14 -7.03 -13.22 14.79
C GLU A 14 -8.13 -13.71 13.84
N VAL A 15 -9.37 -13.29 14.05
CA VAL A 15 -10.50 -13.65 13.17
C VAL A 15 -10.29 -13.12 11.76
N TRP A 16 -9.81 -11.89 11.63
CA TRP A 16 -9.51 -11.28 10.34
C TRP A 16 -8.36 -12.01 9.64
N LEU A 17 -7.29 -12.33 10.37
CA LEU A 17 -6.15 -13.08 9.86
C LEU A 17 -6.55 -14.50 9.41
N GLN A 18 -7.37 -15.20 10.20
CA GLN A 18 -7.89 -16.52 9.84
C GLN A 18 -8.80 -16.48 8.61
N SER A 19 -9.68 -15.47 8.52
CA SER A 19 -10.52 -15.29 7.34
C SER A 19 -9.70 -15.03 6.09
N LEU A 20 -8.64 -14.24 6.22
CA LEU A 20 -7.70 -13.94 5.15
C LEU A 20 -6.90 -15.18 4.71
N LEU A 21 -6.42 -15.96 5.68
CA LEU A 21 -5.72 -17.21 5.41
C LEU A 21 -6.63 -18.25 4.74
N ASN A 22 -7.88 -18.36 5.18
CA ASN A 22 -8.86 -19.24 4.56
C ASN A 22 -9.20 -18.81 3.11
N ALA A 23 -9.32 -17.50 2.87
CA ALA A 23 -9.55 -16.98 1.52
C ALA A 23 -8.34 -17.18 0.60
N LEU A 24 -7.11 -17.09 1.14
CA LEU A 24 -5.87 -17.36 0.41
C LEU A 24 -5.66 -18.85 0.15
N ALA A 25 -6.18 -19.74 1.01
CA ALA A 25 -6.06 -21.18 0.84
C ALA A 25 -6.94 -21.77 -0.29
N LEU A 26 -7.93 -20.99 -0.76
CA LEU A 26 -8.76 -21.39 -1.89
C LEU A 26 -8.00 -21.10 -3.21
N PRO A 27 -7.62 -22.11 -3.99
CA PRO A 27 -6.76 -21.92 -5.17
C PRO A 27 -7.37 -21.03 -6.25
N GLU A 28 -8.69 -20.93 -6.31
CA GLU A 28 -9.40 -20.10 -7.30
C GLU A 28 -9.47 -18.61 -6.91
N TYR A 29 -9.37 -18.28 -5.63
CA TYR A 29 -9.58 -16.90 -5.14
C TYR A 29 -8.31 -16.24 -4.56
N GLY A 30 -7.20 -16.95 -4.49
CA GLY A 30 -5.97 -16.44 -3.86
C GLY A 30 -5.46 -15.12 -4.48
N LEU A 31 -5.41 -15.03 -5.81
CA LEU A 31 -4.97 -13.82 -6.50
C LEU A 31 -5.97 -12.65 -6.34
N SER A 32 -7.28 -12.93 -6.39
CA SER A 32 -8.32 -11.92 -6.18
C SER A 32 -8.29 -11.37 -4.76
N THR A 33 -8.01 -12.23 -3.78
CA THR A 33 -7.86 -11.84 -2.38
C THR A 33 -6.64 -10.95 -2.20
N VAL A 34 -5.49 -11.31 -2.78
CA VAL A 34 -4.28 -10.48 -2.74
C VAL A 34 -4.52 -9.13 -3.39
N PHE A 35 -5.20 -9.10 -4.55
CA PHE A 35 -5.54 -7.84 -5.21
C PHE A 35 -6.39 -6.95 -4.30
N THR A 36 -7.47 -7.50 -3.76
CA THR A 36 -8.40 -6.75 -2.89
C THR A 36 -7.70 -6.24 -1.63
N VAL A 37 -6.92 -7.09 -0.98
CA VAL A 37 -6.14 -6.71 0.21
C VAL A 37 -5.12 -5.63 -0.13
N ALA A 38 -4.39 -5.77 -1.24
CA ALA A 38 -3.41 -4.79 -1.67
C ALA A 38 -4.06 -3.44 -2.02
N PHE A 39 -5.23 -3.47 -2.65
CA PHE A 39 -5.99 -2.26 -2.98
C PHE A 39 -6.52 -1.56 -1.73
N VAL A 40 -7.18 -2.30 -0.83
CA VAL A 40 -7.76 -1.75 0.40
C VAL A 40 -6.67 -1.23 1.35
N SER A 41 -5.56 -1.98 1.50
CA SER A 41 -4.44 -1.52 2.33
C SER A 41 -3.83 -0.22 1.82
N ALA A 42 -3.71 -0.05 0.52
CA ALA A 42 -3.15 1.18 -0.06
C ALA A 42 -4.07 2.41 0.09
N THR A 43 -5.38 2.19 0.32
CA THR A 43 -6.34 3.28 0.50
C THR A 43 -6.60 3.63 1.97
N LEU A 44 -6.62 2.64 2.85
CA LEU A 44 -7.09 2.78 4.23
C LEU A 44 -6.01 2.55 5.29
N LEU A 45 -5.02 1.72 5.02
CA LEU A 45 -4.02 1.30 6.00
C LEU A 45 -2.61 1.43 5.43
N PRO A 46 -1.70 2.15 6.11
CA PRO A 46 -0.31 2.29 5.67
C PRO A 46 0.52 1.00 5.88
N MET A 47 -0.10 -0.09 6.26
CA MET A 47 0.56 -1.37 6.55
C MET A 47 -0.33 -2.53 6.14
N GLY A 48 0.23 -3.55 5.46
CA GLY A 48 -0.33 -4.86 5.62
C GLY A 48 -0.76 -5.70 4.43
N SER A 49 -0.38 -5.39 3.20
CA SER A 49 -0.56 -6.37 2.10
C SER A 49 0.58 -7.40 2.01
N GLU A 50 1.70 -7.13 2.67
CA GLU A 50 2.86 -8.02 2.67
C GLU A 50 2.58 -9.42 3.26
N PRO A 51 1.87 -9.56 4.39
CA PRO A 51 1.51 -10.87 4.92
C PRO A 51 0.63 -11.70 3.97
N ALA A 52 -0.29 -11.03 3.25
CA ALA A 52 -1.15 -11.69 2.27
C ALA A 52 -0.36 -12.19 1.06
N VAL A 53 0.55 -11.37 0.54
CA VAL A 53 1.45 -11.73 -0.57
C VAL A 53 2.36 -12.89 -0.16
N PHE A 54 3.00 -12.80 1.01
CA PHE A 54 3.88 -13.83 1.53
C PHE A 54 3.13 -15.14 1.80
N GLY A 55 1.93 -15.06 2.42
CA GLY A 55 1.09 -16.22 2.70
C GLY A 55 0.69 -16.97 1.44
N LEU A 56 0.24 -16.28 0.39
CA LEU A 56 -0.11 -16.91 -0.88
C LEU A 56 1.10 -17.57 -1.55
N ILE A 57 2.26 -16.91 -1.56
CA ILE A 57 3.47 -17.46 -2.17
C ILE A 57 3.97 -18.70 -1.39
N LYS A 58 3.84 -18.71 -0.07
CA LYS A 58 4.16 -19.92 0.75
C LYS A 58 3.23 -21.09 0.44
N LEU A 59 1.93 -20.82 0.28
CA LEU A 59 0.93 -21.84 -0.06
C LEU A 59 1.07 -22.33 -1.50
N SER A 60 1.47 -21.45 -2.41
CA SER A 60 1.53 -21.72 -3.85
C SER A 60 2.76 -21.07 -4.49
N PRO A 61 3.96 -21.66 -4.34
CA PRO A 61 5.22 -21.09 -4.83
C PRO A 61 5.25 -20.82 -6.35
N HIS A 62 4.47 -21.59 -7.13
CA HIS A 62 4.35 -21.43 -8.57
C HIS A 62 3.65 -20.10 -8.96
N LEU A 63 2.91 -19.49 -8.04
CA LEU A 63 2.23 -18.21 -8.25
C LEU A 63 3.06 -16.99 -7.85
N PHE A 64 4.36 -17.14 -7.61
CA PHE A 64 5.24 -16.05 -7.17
C PHE A 64 5.10 -14.80 -8.05
N TRP A 65 5.32 -14.92 -9.36
CA TRP A 65 5.23 -13.78 -10.29
C TRP A 65 3.81 -13.22 -10.44
N PRO A 66 2.77 -14.05 -10.66
CA PRO A 66 1.40 -13.55 -10.70
C PRO A 66 1.00 -12.80 -9.43
N THR A 67 1.39 -13.30 -8.26
CA THR A 67 1.06 -12.68 -6.96
C THR A 67 1.70 -11.30 -6.83
N ILE A 68 2.98 -11.16 -7.15
CA ILE A 68 3.69 -9.87 -7.10
C ILE A 68 3.07 -8.87 -8.08
N LEU A 69 2.75 -9.29 -9.30
CA LEU A 69 2.14 -8.41 -10.30
C LEU A 69 0.74 -7.96 -9.89
N VAL A 70 -0.08 -8.87 -9.41
CA VAL A 70 -1.45 -8.58 -8.95
C VAL A 70 -1.43 -7.68 -7.71
N ALA A 71 -0.56 -7.95 -6.74
CA ALA A 71 -0.37 -7.09 -5.57
C ALA A 71 0.09 -5.69 -5.96
N THR A 72 1.04 -5.59 -6.88
CA THR A 72 1.52 -4.30 -7.40
C THR A 72 0.40 -3.52 -8.09
N ALA A 73 -0.40 -4.19 -8.93
CA ALA A 73 -1.52 -3.55 -9.62
C ALA A 73 -2.58 -3.05 -8.62
N GLY A 74 -3.03 -3.90 -7.69
CA GLY A 74 -4.01 -3.54 -6.67
C GLY A 74 -3.54 -2.36 -5.80
N ASN A 75 -2.30 -2.43 -5.33
CA ASN A 75 -1.71 -1.40 -4.48
C ASN A 75 -1.45 -0.09 -5.26
N THR A 76 -1.12 -0.15 -6.55
CA THR A 76 -0.97 1.05 -7.39
C THR A 76 -2.31 1.72 -7.63
N LEU A 77 -3.36 0.95 -7.93
CA LEU A 77 -4.72 1.48 -8.07
C LEU A 77 -5.19 2.14 -6.77
N GLY A 78 -4.92 1.53 -5.61
CA GLY A 78 -5.19 2.15 -4.31
C GLY A 78 -4.42 3.46 -4.12
N GLY A 79 -3.15 3.52 -4.53
CA GLY A 79 -2.35 4.75 -4.53
C GLY A 79 -2.90 5.84 -5.46
N MET A 80 -3.50 5.48 -6.60
CA MET A 80 -4.20 6.43 -7.48
C MET A 80 -5.46 7.00 -6.82
N VAL A 81 -6.22 6.19 -6.08
CA VAL A 81 -7.35 6.67 -5.27
C VAL A 81 -6.86 7.65 -4.21
N SER A 82 -5.78 7.34 -3.50
CA SER A 82 -5.15 8.24 -2.53
C SER A 82 -4.69 9.55 -3.17
N TRP A 83 -4.16 9.50 -4.39
CA TRP A 83 -3.81 10.68 -5.17
C TRP A 83 -5.04 11.54 -5.46
N TRP A 84 -6.16 10.94 -5.88
CA TRP A 84 -7.42 11.67 -6.12
C TRP A 84 -7.98 12.30 -4.84
N MET A 85 -7.88 11.59 -3.72
CA MET A 85 -8.26 12.14 -2.42
C MET A 85 -7.39 13.34 -2.04
N GLY A 86 -6.08 13.27 -2.27
CA GLY A 86 -5.15 14.39 -2.08
C GLY A 86 -5.49 15.61 -2.92
N LEU A 87 -5.81 15.40 -4.20
CA LEU A 87 -6.25 16.45 -5.11
C LEU A 87 -7.60 17.08 -4.67
N GLY A 88 -8.54 16.25 -4.21
CA GLY A 88 -9.81 16.70 -3.66
C GLY A 88 -9.64 17.53 -2.39
N ALA A 89 -8.78 17.09 -1.48
CA ALA A 89 -8.44 17.81 -0.25
C ALA A 89 -7.81 19.18 -0.54
N HIS A 90 -6.91 19.27 -1.53
CA HIS A 90 -6.35 20.55 -1.97
C HIS A 90 -7.45 21.54 -2.37
N LYS A 91 -8.36 21.11 -3.26
CA LYS A 91 -9.48 21.95 -3.71
C LYS A 91 -10.42 22.39 -2.57
N ALA A 92 -10.64 21.52 -1.59
CA ALA A 92 -11.49 21.83 -0.45
C ALA A 92 -10.82 22.85 0.51
N ILE A 93 -9.51 22.71 0.75
CA ILE A 93 -8.78 23.57 1.69
C ILE A 93 -8.45 24.93 1.07
N ASP A 94 -8.11 25.02 -0.21
CA ASP A 94 -7.91 26.28 -0.93
C ASP A 94 -9.14 27.19 -0.84
N LYS A 95 -10.32 26.60 -0.76
CA LYS A 95 -11.58 27.36 -0.60
C LYS A 95 -11.70 27.99 0.80
N TYR A 96 -11.01 27.47 1.81
CA TYR A 96 -11.16 27.87 3.21
C TYR A 96 -9.89 28.48 3.84
N ARG A 97 -8.73 28.38 3.21
CA ARG A 97 -7.46 28.81 3.79
C ARG A 97 -6.56 29.56 2.82
N HIS A 98 -6.34 30.84 3.13
CA HIS A 98 -5.29 31.70 2.55
C HIS A 98 -3.94 31.54 3.26
N SER A 99 -3.61 30.39 3.79
CA SER A 99 -2.34 30.20 4.53
C SER A 99 -1.44 29.17 3.85
N SER A 100 -0.43 29.69 3.17
CA SER A 100 0.69 28.95 2.61
C SER A 100 1.62 28.50 3.73
N THR A 101 1.35 27.35 4.32
CA THR A 101 2.37 26.67 5.16
C THR A 101 3.28 25.89 4.24
N HIS A 102 4.30 26.55 3.70
CA HIS A 102 5.37 25.93 2.95
C HIS A 102 6.24 25.10 3.90
N LEU A 103 5.90 23.83 4.06
CA LEU A 103 6.81 22.87 4.69
C LEU A 103 7.94 22.59 3.69
N ARG A 104 9.19 22.73 4.11
CA ARG A 104 10.39 22.40 3.27
C ARG A 104 10.31 21.03 2.60
N ALA A 105 9.60 20.08 3.22
CA ALA A 105 9.34 18.76 2.66
C ALA A 105 8.47 18.81 1.37
N LEU A 106 7.49 19.72 1.29
CA LEU A 106 6.67 19.91 0.11
C LEU A 106 7.46 20.53 -1.04
N GLU A 107 8.29 21.53 -0.75
CA GLU A 107 9.18 22.14 -1.76
C GLU A 107 10.16 21.11 -2.35
N TRP A 108 10.71 20.24 -1.50
CA TRP A 108 11.60 19.17 -1.94
C TRP A 108 10.86 18.15 -2.83
N LEU A 109 9.62 17.81 -2.49
CA LEU A 109 8.76 16.93 -3.30
C LEU A 109 8.38 17.58 -4.64
N GLU A 110 8.12 18.88 -4.66
CA GLU A 110 7.85 19.63 -5.88
C GLU A 110 9.08 19.63 -6.82
N GLN A 111 10.29 19.78 -6.27
CA GLN A 111 11.54 19.72 -7.05
C GLN A 111 11.80 18.35 -7.66
N LEU A 112 11.50 17.26 -6.93
CA LEU A 112 11.61 15.89 -7.41
C LEU A 112 10.52 15.55 -8.44
N GLY A 113 9.38 16.25 -8.39
CA GLY A 113 8.24 16.03 -9.27
C GLY A 113 7.70 14.58 -9.16
N PRO A 114 7.17 14.01 -10.27
CA PRO A 114 6.60 12.67 -10.28
C PRO A 114 7.55 11.57 -9.83
N LYS A 115 8.87 11.79 -9.93
CA LYS A 115 9.91 10.84 -9.47
C LYS A 115 9.84 10.58 -7.97
N ALA A 116 9.32 11.55 -7.19
CA ALA A 116 9.09 11.38 -5.77
C ALA A 116 8.16 10.17 -5.47
N CYS A 117 7.23 9.86 -6.37
CA CYS A 117 6.33 8.72 -6.23
C CYS A 117 7.05 7.36 -6.25
N PHE A 118 8.30 7.29 -6.70
CA PHE A 118 9.13 6.09 -6.56
C PHE A 118 9.43 5.76 -5.08
N LEU A 119 9.45 6.79 -4.19
CA LEU A 119 9.59 6.57 -2.75
C LEU A 119 8.40 5.82 -2.15
N SER A 120 7.35 5.53 -2.92
CA SER A 120 6.27 4.62 -2.52
C SER A 120 6.76 3.18 -2.25
N PHE A 121 7.99 2.86 -2.60
CA PHE A 121 8.73 1.70 -2.14
C PHE A 121 8.87 1.64 -0.60
N LEU A 122 8.97 2.80 0.09
CA LEU A 122 9.11 2.82 1.56
C LEU A 122 7.80 2.40 2.23
N PRO A 123 7.84 1.44 3.17
CA PRO A 123 6.67 1.13 4.00
C PRO A 123 6.32 2.35 4.86
N ILE A 124 5.03 2.55 5.15
CA ILE A 124 4.48 3.63 5.99
C ILE A 124 4.45 5.01 5.30
N ILE A 125 5.56 5.47 4.69
CA ILE A 125 5.67 6.80 4.07
C ILE A 125 5.15 6.79 2.63
N GLY A 126 5.23 5.64 1.95
CA GLY A 126 4.96 5.52 0.52
C GLY A 126 3.51 5.84 0.14
N ASP A 127 2.55 5.33 0.88
CA ASP A 127 1.13 5.53 0.57
C ASP A 127 0.64 6.96 0.89
N PRO A 128 0.97 7.60 2.01
CA PRO A 128 0.73 9.03 2.22
C PRO A 128 1.36 9.91 1.16
N LEU A 129 2.52 9.53 0.63
CA LEU A 129 3.20 10.28 -0.43
C LEU A 129 2.38 10.36 -1.72
N CYS A 130 1.60 9.30 -2.01
CA CYS A 130 0.69 9.31 -3.16
C CYS A 130 -0.41 10.39 -3.00
N ALA A 131 -0.95 10.56 -1.80
CA ALA A 131 -1.92 11.62 -1.50
C ALA A 131 -1.27 13.02 -1.60
N VAL A 132 -0.03 13.17 -1.12
CA VAL A 132 0.72 14.43 -1.23
C VAL A 132 1.01 14.77 -2.69
N ALA A 133 1.35 13.79 -3.54
CA ALA A 133 1.54 14.01 -4.97
C ALA A 133 0.24 14.52 -5.65
N GLY A 134 -0.91 14.01 -5.23
CA GLY A 134 -2.22 14.51 -5.65
C GLY A 134 -2.50 15.93 -5.15
N TRP A 135 -2.16 16.21 -3.89
CA TRP A 135 -2.24 17.57 -3.31
C TRP A 135 -1.43 18.58 -4.11
N LEU A 136 -0.21 18.22 -4.52
CA LEU A 136 0.68 19.04 -5.36
C LEU A 136 0.27 19.10 -6.84
N LYS A 137 -0.87 18.50 -7.21
CA LYS A 137 -1.40 18.47 -8.60
C LYS A 137 -0.41 17.87 -9.60
N MET A 138 0.44 16.95 -9.18
CA MET A 138 1.37 16.27 -10.09
C MET A 138 0.61 15.44 -11.12
N PRO A 139 1.13 15.29 -12.36
CA PRO A 139 0.46 14.50 -13.40
C PRO A 139 0.31 13.04 -12.98
N LEU A 140 -0.91 12.51 -13.03
CA LEU A 140 -1.26 11.18 -12.52
C LEU A 140 -0.49 10.05 -13.23
N LEU A 141 -0.39 10.09 -14.57
CA LEU A 141 0.23 9.00 -15.34
C LEU A 141 1.70 8.77 -15.00
N PRO A 142 2.58 9.79 -15.00
CA PRO A 142 3.95 9.61 -14.54
C PRO A 142 4.02 9.16 -13.07
N CYS A 143 3.20 9.73 -12.18
CA CYS A 143 3.15 9.31 -10.78
C CYS A 143 2.78 7.83 -10.66
N ALA A 144 1.75 7.36 -11.37
CA ALA A 144 1.33 5.96 -11.37
C ALA A 144 2.44 5.02 -11.84
N GLY A 145 3.21 5.41 -12.87
CA GLY A 145 4.36 4.63 -13.34
C GLY A 145 5.45 4.49 -12.27
N TYR A 146 5.82 5.59 -11.63
CA TYR A 146 6.81 5.56 -10.54
C TYR A 146 6.28 4.85 -9.29
N MET A 147 4.99 5.00 -8.96
CA MET A 147 4.34 4.24 -7.89
C MET A 147 4.39 2.73 -8.17
N ALA A 148 4.04 2.31 -9.38
CA ALA A 148 4.07 0.89 -9.76
C ALA A 148 5.49 0.32 -9.65
N ALA A 149 6.50 1.03 -10.15
CA ALA A 149 7.90 0.61 -10.05
C ALA A 149 8.35 0.51 -8.58
N GLY A 150 8.03 1.50 -7.75
CA GLY A 150 8.37 1.49 -6.33
C GLY A 150 7.70 0.34 -5.57
N LYS A 151 6.40 0.14 -5.77
CA LYS A 151 5.62 -0.93 -5.14
C LYS A 151 6.06 -2.33 -5.62
N PHE A 152 6.34 -2.48 -6.90
CA PHE A 152 6.90 -3.72 -7.43
C PHE A 152 8.23 -4.08 -6.77
N THR A 153 9.16 -3.12 -6.70
CA THR A 153 10.45 -3.30 -6.03
C THR A 153 10.27 -3.68 -4.56
N ARG A 154 9.34 -3.02 -3.86
CA ARG A 154 9.01 -3.31 -2.46
C ARG A 154 8.55 -4.76 -2.29
N TYR A 155 7.55 -5.21 -3.06
CA TYR A 155 7.06 -6.59 -2.96
C TYR A 155 8.14 -7.60 -3.30
N LEU A 156 8.92 -7.35 -4.35
CA LEU A 156 10.01 -8.23 -4.74
C LEU A 156 11.05 -8.38 -3.62
N VAL A 157 11.55 -7.26 -3.10
CA VAL A 157 12.59 -7.24 -2.06
C VAL A 157 12.06 -7.86 -0.76
N MET A 158 10.87 -7.43 -0.28
CA MET A 158 10.34 -7.92 0.98
C MET A 158 9.98 -9.41 0.92
N THR A 159 9.34 -9.86 -0.16
CA THR A 159 8.98 -11.26 -0.32
C THR A 159 10.22 -12.14 -0.42
N THR A 160 11.22 -11.72 -1.21
CA THR A 160 12.48 -12.48 -1.33
C THR A 160 13.23 -12.52 0.00
N ALA A 161 13.30 -11.41 0.73
CA ALA A 161 13.93 -11.36 2.04
C ALA A 161 13.22 -12.27 3.06
N LEU A 162 11.87 -12.26 3.08
CA LEU A 162 11.09 -13.11 3.97
C LEU A 162 11.25 -14.59 3.64
N LEU A 163 11.28 -14.96 2.36
CA LEU A 163 11.53 -16.35 1.94
C LEU A 163 12.95 -16.81 2.30
N TYR A 164 13.94 -15.90 2.25
CA TYR A 164 15.32 -16.20 2.64
C TYR A 164 15.46 -16.36 4.15
N LEU A 165 14.78 -15.52 4.94
CA LEU A 165 14.82 -15.56 6.41
C LEU A 165 14.01 -16.73 7.00
N TRP A 166 13.00 -17.21 6.27
CA TRP A 166 12.09 -18.27 6.73
C TRP A 166 11.96 -19.41 5.70
N PRO A 167 13.05 -20.15 5.39
CA PRO A 167 13.04 -21.19 4.37
C PRO A 167 12.20 -22.42 4.76
N ASN A 168 11.97 -22.66 6.07
CA ASN A 168 11.34 -23.86 6.62
C ASN A 168 10.15 -23.50 7.52
N GLY A 169 9.02 -23.13 6.92
CA GLY A 169 7.75 -22.99 7.61
C GLY A 169 6.67 -23.77 6.89
#